data_c5d40cd57dde402a27ed1489d193e7ca
#
_entry.id   c5d40cd57dde402a27ed1489d193e7ca
#
_cell.length_a   1.000
_cell.length_b   1.000
_cell.length_c   1.000
_cell.angle_alpha   90.00
_cell.angle_beta   90.00
_cell.angle_gamma   90.00
#
_symmetry.space_group_name_H-M   'P 1'
#
loop_
_entity.id
_entity.type
_entity.pdbx_description
1 polymer ?
#
loop_
_entity_poly.entity_id
_entity_poly.type
_entity_poly.pdbx_seq_one_letter_code
_entity_poly.pdbx_strand_id
1 'polypeptide(L)'
;MDSKLIKYFLLIFFISFKVSAVEFDGKFIQGHFIIGKTDPSSKVKIDKKQIKVSKDGYFAFGLDRDRKYDVVITIEKDEVKEKITKRVQKRKYNIQKIDGLEEKKVTPPEEVYERIKKEN
;
A
#
# COMPACT_ATOMS: atom_id res chain seq x y z
N MET A 1 -50.25 -1.37 -13.00
CA MET A 1 -48.85 -0.89 -13.08
C MET A 1 -48.37 -1.07 -14.50
N ASP A 2 -47.95 0.01 -15.10
CA ASP A 2 -47.50 -0.04 -16.48
C ASP A 2 -46.22 -0.86 -16.65
N SER A 3 -46.22 -1.79 -17.58
CA SER A 3 -45.07 -2.62 -17.92
C SER A 3 -43.85 -1.77 -18.36
N LYS A 4 -44.08 -0.54 -18.77
CA LYS A 4 -43.03 0.44 -19.11
C LYS A 4 -42.25 0.88 -17.89
N LEU A 5 -42.88 1.06 -16.74
CA LEU A 5 -42.21 1.44 -15.48
C LEU A 5 -41.31 0.31 -14.96
N ILE A 6 -41.71 -0.92 -15.14
CA ILE A 6 -40.90 -2.08 -14.74
C ILE A 6 -39.64 -2.20 -15.62
N LYS A 7 -39.76 -1.91 -16.92
CA LYS A 7 -38.60 -1.88 -17.83
C LYS A 7 -37.60 -0.79 -17.48
N TYR A 8 -38.06 0.40 -17.12
CA TYR A 8 -37.19 1.48 -16.67
C TYR A 8 -36.54 1.20 -15.31
N PHE A 9 -37.26 0.56 -14.43
CA PHE A 9 -36.74 0.16 -13.12
C PHE A 9 -35.65 -0.92 -13.27
N LEU A 10 -35.82 -1.88 -14.15
CA LEU A 10 -34.83 -2.87 -14.48
C LEU A 10 -33.59 -2.28 -15.16
N LEU A 11 -33.80 -1.26 -16.01
CA LEU A 11 -32.72 -0.58 -16.70
C LEU A 11 -31.85 0.24 -15.72
N ILE A 12 -32.48 0.86 -14.74
CA ILE A 12 -31.80 1.61 -13.68
C ILE A 12 -31.02 0.66 -12.77
N PHE A 13 -31.53 -0.52 -12.52
CA PHE A 13 -30.86 -1.52 -11.71
C PHE A 13 -29.57 -2.06 -12.37
N PHE A 14 -29.51 -2.12 -13.69
CA PHE A 14 -28.32 -2.58 -14.42
C PHE A 14 -27.19 -1.55 -14.47
N ILE A 15 -27.49 -0.27 -14.27
CA ILE A 15 -26.51 0.81 -14.38
C ILE A 15 -25.65 0.96 -13.10
N SER A 16 -26.10 0.40 -11.97
CA SER A 16 -25.48 0.68 -10.67
C SER A 16 -24.34 -0.25 -10.25
N PHE A 17 -23.97 -1.24 -11.04
CA PHE A 17 -22.92 -2.19 -10.65
C PHE A 17 -21.64 -2.04 -11.47
N LYS A 18 -20.95 -0.93 -11.30
CA LYS A 18 -19.51 -0.91 -11.56
C LYS A 18 -18.79 -1.21 -10.24
N VAL A 19 -18.81 -2.47 -9.83
CA VAL A 19 -17.99 -2.90 -8.70
C VAL A 19 -16.55 -2.88 -9.15
N SER A 20 -15.78 -1.99 -8.53
CA SER A 20 -14.33 -2.03 -8.64
C SER A 20 -13.85 -3.40 -8.16
N ALA A 21 -13.31 -4.21 -9.07
CA ALA A 21 -12.81 -5.54 -8.77
C ALA A 21 -11.39 -5.54 -8.24
N VAL A 22 -10.97 -4.46 -7.55
CA VAL A 22 -9.61 -4.32 -7.03
C VAL A 22 -9.62 -4.50 -5.53
N GLU A 23 -8.83 -5.46 -5.07
CA GLU A 23 -8.61 -5.71 -3.66
C GLU A 23 -7.18 -5.33 -3.30
N PHE A 24 -7.01 -4.74 -2.12
CA PHE A 24 -5.70 -4.38 -1.59
C PHE A 24 -5.44 -5.12 -0.29
N ASP A 25 -4.25 -5.72 -0.20
CA ASP A 25 -3.75 -6.33 1.02
C ASP A 25 -2.54 -5.51 1.51
N GLY A 26 -2.56 -5.13 2.78
CA GLY A 26 -1.55 -4.30 3.40
C GLY A 26 -2.13 -2.98 3.91
N LYS A 27 -1.32 -2.26 4.66
CA LYS A 27 -1.69 -0.98 5.26
C LYS A 27 -1.05 0.17 4.50
N PHE A 28 -1.83 1.19 4.17
CA PHE A 28 -1.34 2.39 3.49
C PHE A 28 -0.61 3.30 4.50
N ILE A 29 0.54 2.85 4.94
CA ILE A 29 1.42 3.53 5.89
C ILE A 29 2.80 3.69 5.26
N GLN A 30 3.50 4.78 5.58
CA GLN A 30 4.86 5.03 5.10
C GLN A 30 5.77 3.82 5.35
N GLY A 31 6.55 3.44 4.37
CA GLY A 31 7.47 2.32 4.44
C GLY A 31 6.84 0.93 4.34
N HIS A 32 5.54 0.85 4.18
CA HIS A 32 4.82 -0.42 4.01
C HIS A 32 4.72 -0.84 2.56
N PHE A 33 4.45 -2.10 2.37
CA PHE A 33 4.31 -2.74 1.07
C PHE A 33 2.84 -3.15 0.87
N ILE A 34 2.32 -2.89 -0.32
CA ILE A 34 0.92 -3.18 -0.66
C ILE A 34 0.88 -4.18 -1.79
N ILE A 35 0.03 -5.19 -1.65
CA ILE A 35 -0.28 -6.15 -2.70
C ILE A 35 -1.70 -5.89 -3.15
N GLY A 36 -1.88 -5.69 -4.45
CA GLY A 36 -3.20 -5.53 -5.04
C GLY A 36 -3.56 -6.71 -5.92
N LYS A 37 -4.84 -6.97 -6.05
CA LYS A 37 -5.40 -7.97 -6.95
C LYS A 37 -6.43 -7.33 -7.86
N THR A 38 -6.26 -7.49 -9.15
CA THR A 38 -7.15 -6.98 -10.19
C THR A 38 -7.27 -8.00 -11.32
N ASP A 39 -8.02 -7.64 -12.35
CA ASP A 39 -8.09 -8.47 -13.55
C ASP A 39 -6.72 -8.58 -14.23
N PRO A 40 -6.27 -9.78 -14.63
CA PRO A 40 -4.97 -9.95 -15.29
C PRO A 40 -4.77 -9.15 -16.58
N SER A 41 -5.85 -8.83 -17.28
CA SER A 41 -5.80 -8.02 -18.50
C SER A 41 -5.71 -6.51 -18.25
N SER A 42 -5.81 -6.08 -17.01
CA SER A 42 -5.77 -4.67 -16.65
C SER A 42 -4.35 -4.13 -16.63
N LYS A 43 -4.22 -2.84 -16.94
CA LYS A 43 -2.97 -2.09 -16.76
C LYS A 43 -3.06 -1.28 -15.48
N VAL A 44 -2.03 -1.36 -14.65
CA VAL A 44 -1.98 -0.67 -13.37
C VAL A 44 -0.86 0.35 -13.36
N LYS A 45 -1.20 1.57 -12.95
CA LYS A 45 -0.24 2.65 -12.73
C LYS A 45 -0.31 3.09 -11.27
N ILE A 46 0.83 3.20 -10.65
CA ILE A 46 0.96 3.78 -9.32
C ILE A 46 1.55 5.17 -9.46
N ASP A 47 0.78 6.17 -9.06
CA ASP A 47 1.01 7.58 -9.35
C ASP A 47 1.03 7.80 -10.87
N LYS A 48 2.18 7.86 -11.50
CA LYS A 48 2.31 7.95 -12.97
C LYS A 48 3.14 6.83 -13.56
N LYS A 49 3.59 5.89 -12.73
CA LYS A 49 4.46 4.82 -13.13
C LYS A 49 3.68 3.53 -13.37
N GLN A 50 3.81 2.96 -14.55
CA GLN A 50 3.21 1.67 -14.87
C GLN A 50 3.96 0.55 -14.17
N ILE A 51 3.21 -0.36 -13.53
CA ILE A 51 3.76 -1.55 -12.89
C ILE A 51 3.22 -2.80 -13.56
N LYS A 52 3.95 -3.90 -13.39
CA LYS A 52 3.57 -5.20 -13.98
C LYS A 52 2.48 -5.86 -13.15
N VAL A 53 1.52 -6.46 -13.86
CA VAL A 53 0.48 -7.30 -13.27
C VAL A 53 0.79 -8.75 -13.63
N SER A 54 0.75 -9.64 -12.65
CA SER A 54 1.01 -11.07 -12.87
C SER A 54 -0.11 -11.74 -13.66
N LYS A 55 0.13 -12.97 -14.09
CA LYS A 55 -0.89 -13.77 -14.80
C LYS A 55 -2.15 -13.99 -13.98
N ASP A 56 -2.02 -13.99 -12.66
CA ASP A 56 -3.14 -14.16 -11.73
C ASP A 56 -3.79 -12.83 -11.31
N GLY A 57 -3.30 -11.71 -11.84
CA GLY A 57 -3.84 -10.40 -11.53
C GLY A 57 -3.25 -9.71 -10.31
N TYR A 58 -2.12 -10.18 -9.80
CA TYR A 58 -1.46 -9.58 -8.65
C TYR A 58 -0.46 -8.51 -9.08
N PHE A 59 -0.41 -7.44 -8.34
CA PHE A 59 0.59 -6.40 -8.47
C PHE A 59 1.04 -5.94 -7.08
N ALA A 60 2.23 -5.37 -7.00
CA ALA A 60 2.80 -4.97 -5.73
C ALA A 60 3.51 -3.62 -5.87
N PHE A 61 3.43 -2.81 -4.85
CA PHE A 61 4.15 -1.54 -4.78
C PHE A 61 4.49 -1.20 -3.33
N GLY A 62 5.58 -0.44 -3.17
CA GLY A 62 6.01 0.04 -1.87
C GLY A 62 5.65 1.51 -1.67
N LEU A 63 5.41 1.88 -0.43
CA LEU A 63 5.25 3.26 -0.03
C LEU A 63 6.56 3.75 0.58
N ASP A 64 7.09 4.85 0.05
CA ASP A 64 8.34 5.42 0.53
C ASP A 64 8.24 5.77 2.02
N ARG A 65 9.38 5.64 2.71
CA ARG A 65 9.48 5.93 4.13
C ARG A 65 9.07 7.37 4.46
N ASP A 66 9.38 8.30 3.58
CA ASP A 66 9.13 9.73 3.77
C ASP A 66 7.96 10.26 2.93
N ARG A 67 7.12 9.38 2.44
CA ARG A 67 6.00 9.77 1.59
C ARG A 67 4.99 10.60 2.36
N LYS A 68 4.73 11.82 1.90
CA LYS A 68 3.82 12.79 2.53
C LYS A 68 2.50 12.99 1.77
N TYR A 69 2.34 12.37 0.61
CA TYR A 69 1.19 12.58 -0.26
C TYR A 69 0.45 11.26 -0.50
N ASP A 70 -0.81 11.38 -0.90
CA ASP A 70 -1.66 10.23 -1.19
C ASP A 70 -1.13 9.44 -2.38
N VAL A 71 -1.42 8.15 -2.41
CA VAL A 71 -1.10 7.31 -3.55
C VAL A 71 -2.31 7.23 -4.48
N VAL A 72 -2.07 7.44 -5.77
CA VAL A 72 -3.08 7.34 -6.81
C VAL A 72 -2.85 6.05 -7.60
N ILE A 73 -3.82 5.14 -7.55
CA ILE A 73 -3.78 3.89 -8.28
C ILE A 73 -4.71 4.04 -9.47
N THR A 74 -4.18 3.94 -10.68
CA THR A 74 -4.95 4.01 -11.92
C THR A 74 -5.01 2.64 -12.53
N ILE A 75 -6.22 2.13 -12.76
CA ILE A 75 -6.46 0.83 -13.37
C ILE A 75 -7.19 1.05 -14.67
N GLU A 76 -6.62 0.55 -15.75
CA GLU A 76 -7.16 0.67 -17.09
C GLU A 76 -7.49 -0.72 -17.64
N LYS A 77 -8.74 -0.91 -18.01
CA LYS A 77 -9.23 -2.13 -18.64
C LYS A 77 -10.27 -1.76 -19.69
N ASP A 78 -10.12 -2.28 -20.92
CA ASP A 78 -11.08 -2.10 -22.02
C ASP A 78 -11.50 -0.63 -22.21
N GLU A 79 -10.52 0.28 -22.29
CA GLU A 79 -10.71 1.73 -22.44
C GLU A 79 -11.35 2.44 -21.23
N VAL A 80 -11.63 1.70 -20.17
CA VAL A 80 -12.15 2.27 -18.93
C VAL A 80 -11.00 2.50 -17.96
N LYS A 81 -10.84 3.74 -17.50
CA LYS A 81 -9.86 4.12 -16.48
C LYS A 81 -10.55 4.36 -15.16
N GLU A 82 -10.04 3.73 -14.13
CA GLU A 82 -10.49 3.93 -12.76
C GLU A 82 -9.34 4.49 -11.93
N LYS A 83 -9.58 5.61 -11.25
CA LYS A 83 -8.62 6.20 -10.31
C LYS A 83 -9.05 5.93 -8.89
N ILE A 84 -8.16 5.36 -8.11
CA ILE A 84 -8.36 5.12 -6.69
C ILE A 84 -7.30 5.91 -5.93
N THR A 85 -7.75 6.81 -5.06
CA THR A 85 -6.84 7.59 -4.21
C THR A 85 -6.89 7.04 -2.79
N LYS A 86 -5.73 6.67 -2.26
CA LYS A 86 -5.59 6.17 -0.89
C LYS A 86 -4.69 7.11 -0.09
N ARG A 87 -5.16 7.47 1.09
CA ARG A 87 -4.39 8.30 2.00
C ARG A 87 -3.27 7.49 2.64
N VAL A 88 -2.05 8.01 2.61
CA VAL A 88 -0.90 7.40 3.24
C VAL A 88 -0.71 7.99 4.64
N GLN A 89 -0.70 7.14 5.64
CA GLN A 89 -0.54 7.54 7.03
C GLN A 89 0.95 7.60 7.41
N LYS A 90 1.28 8.47 8.34
CA LYS A 90 2.63 8.55 8.90
C LYS A 90 2.93 7.30 9.73
N ARG A 91 4.12 6.78 9.56
CA ARG A 91 4.63 5.70 10.39
C ARG A 91 5.01 6.25 11.77
N LYS A 92 4.51 5.60 12.81
CA LYS A 92 4.90 5.91 14.18
C LYS A 92 6.09 5.03 14.58
N TYR A 93 7.20 5.67 14.89
CA TYR A 93 8.38 4.99 15.44
C TYR A 93 8.29 4.98 16.96
N ASN A 94 8.53 3.83 17.54
CA ASN A 94 8.61 3.69 19.00
C ASN A 94 10.06 3.92 19.44
N ILE A 95 10.53 5.16 19.25
CA ILE A 95 11.94 5.54 19.45
C ILE A 95 12.39 5.40 20.89
N GLN A 96 11.49 5.58 21.86
CA GLN A 96 11.81 5.58 23.29
C GLN A 96 12.39 4.26 23.82
N LYS A 97 11.97 3.12 23.26
CA LYS A 97 12.50 1.81 23.68
C LYS A 97 13.87 1.50 23.10
N ILE A 98 14.21 2.10 21.98
CA ILE A 98 15.48 1.85 21.29
C ILE A 98 16.58 2.68 21.92
N ASP A 99 16.31 3.93 22.30
CA ASP A 99 17.30 4.82 22.92
C ASP A 99 17.80 4.32 24.28
N GLY A 100 16.90 3.81 25.13
CA GLY A 100 17.26 3.24 26.42
C GLY A 100 18.09 1.96 26.34
N LEU A 101 17.93 1.19 25.27
CA LEU A 101 18.70 -0.03 25.04
C LEU A 101 20.04 0.25 24.37
N GLU A 102 20.13 1.26 23.54
CA GLU A 102 21.36 1.64 22.86
C GLU A 102 22.38 2.24 23.82
N GLU A 103 21.95 3.06 24.77
CA GLU A 103 22.86 3.62 25.79
C GLU A 103 23.54 2.53 26.62
N LYS A 104 22.84 1.48 26.96
CA LYS A 104 23.40 0.34 27.70
C LYS A 104 24.34 -0.52 26.87
N LYS A 105 24.16 -0.55 25.56
CA LYS A 105 25.00 -1.33 24.65
C LYS A 105 26.24 -0.57 24.18
N VAL A 106 26.13 0.76 24.09
CA VAL A 106 27.20 1.62 23.59
C VAL A 106 28.24 1.92 24.65
N THR A 107 27.86 1.88 25.95
CA THR A 107 28.80 2.08 27.05
C THR A 107 29.16 0.70 27.62
N PRO A 108 30.23 0.06 27.14
CA PRO A 108 30.65 -1.20 27.71
C PRO A 108 31.14 -0.97 29.16
N PRO A 109 30.92 -1.96 30.06
CA PRO A 109 31.42 -1.85 31.41
C PRO A 109 32.93 -1.66 31.44
N GLU A 110 33.44 -0.97 32.42
CA GLU A 110 34.89 -0.72 32.57
C GLU A 110 35.73 -1.98 32.47
N GLU A 111 35.20 -3.09 32.95
CA GLU A 111 35.83 -4.41 32.87
C GLU A 111 36.15 -4.84 31.43
N VAL A 112 35.31 -4.52 30.51
CA VAL A 112 35.52 -4.81 29.06
C VAL A 112 36.62 -3.92 28.49
N TYR A 113 36.69 -2.68 28.91
CA TYR A 113 37.74 -1.76 28.52
C TYR A 113 39.11 -2.21 28.98
N GLU A 114 39.25 -2.70 30.19
CA GLU A 114 40.49 -3.21 30.73
C GLU A 114 40.95 -4.45 29.97
N ARG A 115 40.05 -5.35 29.60
CA ARG A 115 40.34 -6.51 28.75
C ARG A 115 40.89 -6.12 27.39
N ILE A 116 40.30 -5.15 26.74
CA ILE A 116 40.72 -4.67 25.43
C ILE A 116 42.10 -4.05 25.50
N LYS A 117 42.42 -3.31 26.57
CA LYS A 117 43.76 -2.74 26.81
C LYS A 117 44.82 -3.79 27.08
N LYS A 118 44.48 -4.90 27.75
CA LYS A 118 45.43 -5.97 28.01
C LYS A 118 45.73 -6.86 26.83
N GLU A 119 44.82 -6.97 25.89
CA GLU A 119 44.99 -7.76 24.66
C GLU A 119 45.76 -7.00 23.58
N ASN A 120 45.86 -5.68 23.69
CA ASN A 120 46.68 -4.85 22.83
C ASN A 120 48.06 -4.67 23.45
#